data_96c47d065511a8a57cad6c436421b70b
#
_entry.id   96c47d065511a8a57cad6c436421b70b
#
_cell.length_a   1.000
_cell.length_b   1.000
_cell.length_c   1.000
_cell.angle_alpha   90.00
_cell.angle_beta   90.00
_cell.angle_gamma   90.00
#
_symmetry.space_group_name_H-M   'P 1'
#
loop_
_entity.id
_entity.type
_entity.pdbx_description
1 polymer ?
#
loop_
_entity_poly.entity_id
_entity_poly.type
_entity_poly.pdbx_seq_one_letter_code
_entity_poly.pdbx_strand_id
1 'polypeptide(L)'
;MLPNNNRGFLDSLWHRPAGRLPVSTYFGYGVGQIGGQILRDTPALILPIYMTTVLGMEAALAGLVIIIAKLWVVAADPLAGVISDRTVTRWGRRRPFILCGGLLAACCFVMLFVVPDIQTQMVLFLYMTAVYVLLNTGYSLFAVPYLTMATEMSDNPDERTTIMSFRNAALSVGLVVAGAFAPKIVAYVTQDLGASPRVGYEWMGWSLGAVIALATVWVFAGTARAAGRAVGEKSVGLLEQIRIAWANKPFVILITANIIQYISAGIGYAGGFFFMAYGLRLDFEVYHVIPVWIIIIALASIASMPLLVWAAARYGKMRVYKWCLVLYALSIQPYWFATADSLWIVWLIAAAIGLFNGGFILMSFSVLTDTVTYDRICSGISREGALSSIYSAVDKVGNAIGSALFLAVLSIIGFVESADGSFPEQTDEVRQWIMIFYIVVPALLHTGSIFILNRYHLSNEDLRVEGDQSG
;
A
#
# COMPACT_ATOMS: atom_id res chain seq x y z
N MET A 1 34.37 -33.53 12.46
CA MET A 1 34.76 -32.62 11.39
C MET A 1 33.50 -31.95 10.88
N LEU A 2 33.21 -30.72 11.27
CA LEU A 2 32.05 -29.93 10.76
C LEU A 2 32.47 -29.34 9.42
N PRO A 3 31.59 -29.34 8.39
CA PRO A 3 31.93 -28.74 7.11
C PRO A 3 31.93 -27.21 7.27
N ASN A 4 33.04 -26.61 6.83
CA ASN A 4 33.32 -25.19 6.80
C ASN A 4 32.40 -24.50 5.76
N ASN A 5 31.29 -23.89 6.17
CA ASN A 5 30.27 -23.31 5.31
C ASN A 5 30.40 -21.78 5.26
N ASN A 6 31.61 -21.28 4.96
CA ASN A 6 31.90 -19.86 4.73
C ASN A 6 31.87 -19.50 3.22
N ARG A 7 30.85 -19.92 2.49
CA ARG A 7 30.56 -19.31 1.19
C ARG A 7 29.66 -18.11 1.44
N GLY A 8 30.13 -16.91 1.15
CA GLY A 8 29.40 -15.68 1.35
C GLY A 8 28.02 -15.72 0.63
N PHE A 9 27.04 -15.04 1.22
CA PHE A 9 25.66 -14.92 0.68
C PHE A 9 25.63 -14.57 -0.82
N LEU A 10 26.60 -13.74 -1.28
CA LEU A 10 26.73 -13.35 -2.69
C LEU A 10 27.19 -14.51 -3.58
N ASP A 11 28.11 -15.38 -3.11
CA ASP A 11 28.55 -16.55 -3.87
C ASP A 11 27.44 -17.59 -4.03
N SER A 12 26.53 -17.70 -3.05
CA SER A 12 25.36 -18.58 -3.15
C SER A 12 24.34 -18.13 -4.19
N LEU A 13 24.31 -16.85 -4.54
CA LEU A 13 23.43 -16.30 -5.59
C LEU A 13 23.92 -16.60 -7.00
N TRP A 14 25.22 -16.81 -7.21
CA TRP A 14 25.83 -17.04 -8.52
C TRP A 14 26.09 -18.51 -8.85
N HIS A 15 26.30 -19.38 -7.83
CA HIS A 15 26.48 -20.81 -8.02
C HIS A 15 25.13 -21.52 -8.05
N ARG A 16 24.69 -21.96 -9.24
CA ARG A 16 23.46 -22.71 -9.49
C ARG A 16 23.54 -24.13 -8.98
N PRO A 17 22.77 -24.55 -7.96
CA PRO A 17 22.40 -25.95 -7.82
C PRO A 17 21.47 -26.35 -8.99
N ALA A 18 21.64 -27.54 -9.52
CA ALA A 18 20.79 -28.07 -10.57
C ALA A 18 19.31 -28.00 -10.14
N GLY A 19 18.45 -27.36 -10.96
CA GLY A 19 17.01 -27.24 -10.74
C GLY A 19 16.51 -25.87 -10.29
N ARG A 20 17.36 -24.88 -9.99
CA ARG A 20 16.92 -23.52 -9.63
C ARG A 20 16.69 -22.62 -10.87
N LEU A 21 15.73 -21.69 -10.73
CA LEU A 21 15.45 -20.68 -11.75
C LEU A 21 16.66 -19.71 -11.93
N PRO A 22 16.85 -19.13 -13.11
CA PRO A 22 17.89 -18.12 -13.31
C PRO A 22 17.60 -16.81 -12.56
N VAL A 23 18.64 -16.13 -12.08
CA VAL A 23 18.53 -14.83 -11.39
C VAL A 23 17.76 -13.80 -12.24
N SER A 24 17.90 -13.87 -13.58
CA SER A 24 17.10 -13.03 -14.49
C SER A 24 15.60 -13.23 -14.35
N THR A 25 15.14 -14.42 -13.93
CA THR A 25 13.71 -14.68 -13.67
C THR A 25 13.28 -14.08 -12.34
N TYR A 26 14.12 -14.12 -11.29
CA TYR A 26 13.82 -13.44 -10.03
C TYR A 26 13.73 -11.93 -10.21
N PHE A 27 14.70 -11.35 -10.92
CA PHE A 27 14.68 -9.93 -11.27
C PHE A 27 13.47 -9.60 -12.16
N GLY A 28 13.23 -10.44 -13.19
CA GLY A 28 12.08 -10.29 -14.08
C GLY A 28 10.74 -10.29 -13.34
N TYR A 29 10.58 -11.16 -12.34
CA TYR A 29 9.43 -11.17 -11.47
C TYR A 29 9.40 -9.91 -10.59
N GLY A 30 10.51 -9.59 -9.91
CA GLY A 30 10.58 -8.46 -8.96
C GLY A 30 10.16 -7.12 -9.56
N VAL A 31 10.63 -6.80 -10.79
CA VAL A 31 10.34 -5.52 -11.48
C VAL A 31 8.84 -5.21 -11.57
N GLY A 32 7.97 -6.22 -11.65
CA GLY A 32 6.52 -6.02 -11.66
C GLY A 32 5.98 -5.32 -10.43
N GLN A 33 6.64 -5.47 -9.29
CA GLN A 33 6.21 -4.79 -8.07
C GLN A 33 6.41 -3.27 -8.14
N ILE A 34 7.35 -2.77 -8.96
CA ILE A 34 7.52 -1.31 -9.17
C ILE A 34 6.23 -0.75 -9.78
N GLY A 35 5.73 -1.34 -10.87
CA GLY A 35 4.48 -0.92 -11.49
C GLY A 35 3.28 -1.07 -10.55
N GLY A 36 3.21 -2.20 -9.83
CA GLY A 36 2.16 -2.44 -8.84
C GLY A 36 2.14 -1.39 -7.71
N GLN A 37 3.31 -0.95 -7.26
CA GLN A 37 3.42 0.05 -6.20
C GLN A 37 3.03 1.45 -6.67
N ILE A 38 3.43 1.84 -7.90
CA ILE A 38 3.00 3.10 -8.52
C ILE A 38 1.47 3.14 -8.65
N LEU A 39 0.84 2.06 -9.13
CA LEU A 39 -0.62 1.95 -9.26
C LEU A 39 -1.36 2.07 -7.93
N ARG A 40 -0.73 1.64 -6.83
CA ARG A 40 -1.32 1.69 -5.49
C ARG A 40 -1.13 3.06 -4.84
N ASP A 41 0.11 3.56 -4.79
CA ASP A 41 0.50 4.66 -3.90
C ASP A 41 0.36 6.03 -4.57
N THR A 42 0.64 6.17 -5.88
CA THR A 42 0.51 7.47 -6.56
C THR A 42 -0.93 7.99 -6.52
N PRO A 43 -1.97 7.19 -6.88
CA PRO A 43 -3.34 7.68 -6.72
C PRO A 43 -3.73 7.93 -5.27
N ALA A 44 -3.26 7.12 -4.31
CA ALA A 44 -3.60 7.31 -2.91
C ALA A 44 -3.08 8.65 -2.36
N LEU A 45 -1.89 9.08 -2.81
CA LEU A 45 -1.22 10.29 -2.35
C LEU A 45 -1.63 11.53 -3.14
N ILE A 46 -1.71 11.42 -4.46
CA ILE A 46 -1.77 12.57 -5.38
C ILE A 46 -3.20 12.83 -5.89
N LEU A 47 -4.01 11.78 -6.08
CA LEU A 47 -5.33 11.93 -6.68
C LEU A 47 -6.26 12.87 -5.88
N PRO A 48 -6.29 12.85 -4.52
CA PRO A 48 -7.12 13.78 -3.75
C PRO A 48 -6.83 15.25 -4.06
N ILE A 49 -5.56 15.65 -4.01
CA ILE A 49 -5.16 17.03 -4.27
C ILE A 49 -5.35 17.41 -5.75
N TYR A 50 -5.06 16.50 -6.68
CA TYR A 50 -5.26 16.72 -8.11
C TYR A 50 -6.73 17.01 -8.45
N MET A 51 -7.66 16.21 -7.91
CA MET A 51 -9.10 16.40 -8.15
C MET A 51 -9.61 17.74 -7.61
N THR A 52 -9.12 18.18 -6.46
CA THR A 52 -9.64 19.39 -5.79
C THR A 52 -8.94 20.67 -6.19
N THR A 53 -7.65 20.62 -6.57
CA THR A 53 -6.89 21.85 -6.89
C THR A 53 -6.63 22.06 -8.38
N VAL A 54 -6.68 21.01 -9.20
CA VAL A 54 -6.41 21.11 -10.65
C VAL A 54 -7.67 20.91 -11.48
N LEU A 55 -8.54 19.98 -11.04
CA LEU A 55 -9.79 19.72 -11.73
C LEU A 55 -10.97 20.51 -11.14
N GLY A 56 -10.80 21.18 -10.00
CA GLY A 56 -11.85 21.95 -9.33
C GLY A 56 -13.04 21.09 -8.89
N MET A 57 -12.81 19.80 -8.63
CA MET A 57 -13.84 18.90 -8.14
C MET A 57 -14.12 19.15 -6.67
N GLU A 58 -15.40 19.23 -6.30
CA GLU A 58 -15.82 19.33 -4.91
C GLU A 58 -15.21 18.20 -4.08
N ALA A 59 -14.64 18.52 -2.90
CA ALA A 59 -13.90 17.58 -2.07
C ALA A 59 -14.75 16.35 -1.67
N ALA A 60 -16.06 16.52 -1.41
CA ALA A 60 -16.96 15.39 -1.13
C ALA A 60 -17.08 14.44 -2.32
N LEU A 61 -17.21 14.96 -3.55
CA LEU A 61 -17.26 14.15 -4.77
C LEU A 61 -15.95 13.41 -5.00
N ALA A 62 -14.82 14.07 -4.77
CA ALA A 62 -13.50 13.44 -4.84
C ALA A 62 -13.37 12.27 -3.84
N GLY A 63 -13.90 12.42 -2.62
CA GLY A 63 -13.99 11.35 -1.62
C GLY A 63 -14.84 10.17 -2.09
N LEU A 64 -15.99 10.45 -2.73
CA LEU A 64 -16.86 9.43 -3.31
C LEU A 64 -16.19 8.67 -4.47
N VAL A 65 -15.43 9.33 -5.34
CA VAL A 65 -14.61 8.66 -6.39
C VAL A 65 -13.70 7.61 -5.76
N ILE A 66 -12.99 7.98 -4.69
CA ILE A 66 -12.02 7.10 -4.03
C ILE A 66 -12.72 5.92 -3.38
N ILE A 67 -13.77 6.15 -2.60
CA ILE A 67 -14.43 5.07 -1.85
C ILE A 67 -15.13 4.08 -2.78
N ILE A 68 -15.83 4.56 -3.83
CA ILE A 68 -16.49 3.69 -4.80
C ILE A 68 -15.48 2.79 -5.50
N ALA A 69 -14.38 3.37 -6.01
CA ALA A 69 -13.36 2.63 -6.73
C ALA A 69 -12.62 1.62 -5.85
N LYS A 70 -12.39 1.93 -4.57
CA LYS A 70 -11.72 1.02 -3.62
C LYS A 70 -12.65 -0.06 -3.06
N LEU A 71 -13.94 0.24 -2.84
CA LEU A 71 -14.92 -0.77 -2.47
C LEU A 71 -15.11 -1.80 -3.59
N TRP A 72 -15.05 -1.37 -4.85
CA TRP A 72 -15.09 -2.26 -6.01
C TRP A 72 -14.00 -3.34 -5.96
N VAL A 73 -12.81 -3.02 -5.44
CA VAL A 73 -11.67 -3.96 -5.35
C VAL A 73 -12.02 -5.20 -4.50
N VAL A 74 -12.87 -5.06 -3.49
CA VAL A 74 -13.31 -6.18 -2.63
C VAL A 74 -14.02 -7.26 -3.45
N ALA A 75 -14.72 -6.88 -4.52
CA ALA A 75 -15.33 -7.81 -5.47
C ALA A 75 -14.36 -8.19 -6.61
N ALA A 76 -13.58 -7.24 -7.09
CA ALA A 76 -12.69 -7.44 -8.24
C ALA A 76 -11.54 -8.43 -7.95
N ASP A 77 -10.94 -8.41 -6.75
CA ASP A 77 -9.84 -9.31 -6.39
C ASP A 77 -10.26 -10.80 -6.41
N PRO A 78 -11.35 -11.23 -5.73
CA PRO A 78 -11.82 -12.61 -5.82
C PRO A 78 -12.20 -13.02 -7.24
N LEU A 79 -12.83 -12.13 -8.00
CA LEU A 79 -13.18 -12.38 -9.40
C LEU A 79 -11.94 -12.60 -10.26
N ALA A 80 -10.92 -11.75 -10.12
CA ALA A 80 -9.63 -11.91 -10.81
C ALA A 80 -8.95 -13.24 -10.47
N GLY A 81 -9.01 -13.65 -9.20
CA GLY A 81 -8.52 -14.95 -8.74
C GLY A 81 -9.23 -16.11 -9.46
N VAL A 82 -10.56 -16.15 -9.36
CA VAL A 82 -11.39 -17.24 -9.95
C VAL A 82 -11.21 -17.31 -11.48
N ILE A 83 -11.22 -16.15 -12.17
CA ILE A 83 -11.07 -16.11 -13.63
C ILE A 83 -9.67 -16.62 -14.02
N SER A 84 -8.62 -16.14 -13.34
CA SER A 84 -7.25 -16.56 -13.64
C SER A 84 -6.99 -18.04 -13.32
N ASP A 85 -7.66 -18.59 -12.30
CA ASP A 85 -7.52 -20.00 -11.92
C ASP A 85 -8.14 -20.97 -12.94
N ARG A 86 -9.22 -20.55 -13.58
CA ARG A 86 -9.95 -21.37 -14.55
C ARG A 86 -9.42 -21.26 -15.98
N THR A 87 -8.55 -20.29 -16.24
CA THR A 87 -8.06 -20.04 -17.59
C THR A 87 -6.79 -20.84 -17.88
N VAL A 88 -6.77 -21.53 -19.01
CA VAL A 88 -5.59 -22.26 -19.51
C VAL A 88 -5.21 -21.68 -20.87
N THR A 89 -3.99 -21.14 -20.98
CA THR A 89 -3.48 -20.58 -22.24
C THR A 89 -2.09 -21.13 -22.57
N ARG A 90 -1.65 -20.93 -23.84
CA ARG A 90 -0.29 -21.26 -24.28
C ARG A 90 0.82 -20.50 -23.52
N TRP A 91 0.48 -19.39 -22.87
CA TRP A 91 1.41 -18.58 -22.07
C TRP A 91 1.36 -18.92 -20.57
N GLY A 92 0.62 -19.97 -20.21
CA GLY A 92 0.34 -20.34 -18.83
C GLY A 92 -0.97 -19.73 -18.32
N ARG A 93 -1.27 -19.97 -17.04
CA ARG A 93 -2.52 -19.58 -16.39
C ARG A 93 -2.53 -18.11 -15.95
N ARG A 94 -1.43 -17.64 -15.37
CA ARG A 94 -1.34 -16.31 -14.71
C ARG A 94 -0.85 -15.18 -15.64
N ARG A 95 0.12 -15.48 -16.50
CA ARG A 95 0.83 -14.49 -17.32
C ARG A 95 -0.06 -13.65 -18.22
N PRO A 96 -1.10 -14.17 -18.91
CA PRO A 96 -2.01 -13.36 -19.72
C PRO A 96 -2.72 -12.28 -18.91
N PHE A 97 -3.16 -12.62 -17.70
CA PHE A 97 -3.85 -11.68 -16.81
C PHE A 97 -2.91 -10.58 -16.30
N ILE A 98 -1.68 -10.96 -15.96
CA ILE A 98 -0.64 -9.98 -15.59
C ILE A 98 -0.43 -8.98 -16.71
N LEU A 99 -0.30 -9.45 -17.96
CA LEU A 99 -0.09 -8.57 -19.12
C LEU A 99 -1.31 -7.70 -19.39
N CYS A 100 -2.48 -8.31 -19.60
CA CYS A 100 -3.70 -7.56 -19.95
C CYS A 100 -4.14 -6.62 -18.81
N GLY A 101 -4.13 -7.11 -17.57
CA GLY A 101 -4.50 -6.33 -16.39
C GLY A 101 -3.54 -5.15 -16.15
N GLY A 102 -2.23 -5.41 -16.24
CA GLY A 102 -1.23 -4.35 -16.07
C GLY A 102 -1.25 -3.29 -17.17
N LEU A 103 -1.44 -3.67 -18.43
CA LEU A 103 -1.60 -2.72 -19.53
C LEU A 103 -2.92 -1.93 -19.43
N LEU A 104 -4.02 -2.57 -19.07
CA LEU A 104 -5.29 -1.88 -18.80
C LEU A 104 -5.10 -0.86 -17.68
N ALA A 105 -4.48 -1.26 -16.57
CA ALA A 105 -4.20 -0.37 -15.45
C ALA A 105 -3.27 0.79 -15.86
N ALA A 106 -2.26 0.56 -16.69
CA ALA A 106 -1.37 1.60 -17.19
C ALA A 106 -2.13 2.62 -18.07
N CYS A 107 -2.98 2.15 -18.98
CA CYS A 107 -3.82 3.03 -19.79
C CYS A 107 -4.78 3.86 -18.93
N CYS A 108 -5.47 3.21 -17.98
CA CYS A 108 -6.37 3.92 -17.07
C CYS A 108 -5.62 4.88 -16.14
N PHE A 109 -4.37 4.59 -15.77
CA PHE A 109 -3.52 5.50 -15.00
C PHE A 109 -3.23 6.78 -15.78
N VAL A 110 -2.91 6.66 -17.07
CA VAL A 110 -2.76 7.84 -17.93
C VAL A 110 -4.06 8.62 -18.01
N MET A 111 -5.20 7.95 -18.28
CA MET A 111 -6.52 8.60 -18.37
C MET A 111 -6.94 9.28 -17.07
N LEU A 112 -6.46 8.80 -15.91
CA LEU A 112 -6.78 9.38 -14.59
C LEU A 112 -6.13 10.76 -14.40
N PHE A 113 -4.98 11.01 -15.03
CA PHE A 113 -4.22 12.27 -14.94
C PHE A 113 -4.25 13.09 -16.24
N VAL A 114 -4.63 12.50 -17.36
CA VAL A 114 -4.89 13.18 -18.64
C VAL A 114 -6.40 13.27 -18.83
N VAL A 115 -7.01 14.21 -18.12
CA VAL A 115 -8.47 14.37 -18.08
C VAL A 115 -8.91 15.33 -19.17
N PRO A 116 -9.94 15.01 -20.00
CA PRO A 116 -10.54 15.94 -20.94
C PRO A 116 -11.05 17.21 -20.24
N ASP A 117 -11.28 18.27 -21.00
CA ASP A 117 -11.86 19.49 -20.46
C ASP A 117 -13.36 19.30 -20.20
N ILE A 118 -13.69 18.93 -18.96
CA ILE A 118 -15.06 18.62 -18.52
C ILE A 118 -15.51 19.72 -17.54
N GLN A 119 -16.48 20.53 -17.96
CA GLN A 119 -16.97 21.67 -17.17
C GLN A 119 -18.02 21.29 -16.11
N THR A 120 -18.70 20.16 -16.29
CA THR A 120 -19.81 19.77 -15.42
C THR A 120 -19.29 18.86 -14.30
N GLN A 121 -19.47 19.25 -13.04
CA GLN A 121 -19.03 18.48 -11.85
C GLN A 121 -19.51 17.02 -11.87
N MET A 122 -20.77 16.77 -12.23
CA MET A 122 -21.34 15.42 -12.28
C MET A 122 -20.69 14.56 -13.38
N VAL A 123 -20.41 15.14 -14.55
CA VAL A 123 -19.75 14.41 -15.65
C VAL A 123 -18.30 14.12 -15.28
N LEU A 124 -17.60 15.07 -14.66
CA LEU A 124 -16.25 14.88 -14.16
C LEU A 124 -16.20 13.76 -13.09
N PHE A 125 -17.15 13.78 -12.14
CA PHE A 125 -17.29 12.74 -11.12
C PHE A 125 -17.49 11.34 -11.75
N LEU A 126 -18.39 11.23 -12.72
CA LEU A 126 -18.66 9.96 -13.39
C LEU A 126 -17.44 9.47 -14.19
N TYR A 127 -16.76 10.39 -14.90
CA TYR A 127 -15.53 10.06 -15.63
C TYR A 127 -14.44 9.55 -14.69
N MET A 128 -14.12 10.30 -13.63
CA MET A 128 -13.08 9.93 -12.68
C MET A 128 -13.41 8.62 -11.96
N THR A 129 -14.69 8.43 -11.59
CA THR A 129 -15.15 7.17 -10.97
C THR A 129 -14.99 5.99 -11.93
N ALA A 130 -15.43 6.13 -13.17
CA ALA A 130 -15.34 5.06 -14.17
C ALA A 130 -13.89 4.69 -14.46
N VAL A 131 -13.03 5.67 -14.71
CA VAL A 131 -11.61 5.45 -14.98
C VAL A 131 -10.91 4.82 -13.77
N TYR A 132 -11.20 5.28 -12.54
CA TYR A 132 -10.55 4.74 -11.34
C TYR A 132 -11.06 3.33 -10.98
N VAL A 133 -12.32 3.01 -11.24
CA VAL A 133 -12.88 1.64 -11.15
C VAL A 133 -12.19 0.72 -12.17
N LEU A 134 -12.05 1.16 -13.42
CA LEU A 134 -11.35 0.39 -14.45
C LEU A 134 -9.86 0.20 -14.12
N LEU A 135 -9.19 1.22 -13.61
CA LEU A 135 -7.79 1.11 -13.12
C LEU A 135 -7.68 0.03 -12.05
N ASN A 136 -8.55 0.08 -11.04
CA ASN A 136 -8.53 -0.91 -9.96
C ASN A 136 -8.91 -2.31 -10.46
N THR A 137 -9.77 -2.44 -11.47
CA THR A 137 -10.05 -3.73 -12.14
C THR A 137 -8.81 -4.27 -12.82
N GLY A 138 -8.12 -3.44 -13.60
CA GLY A 138 -6.84 -3.79 -14.22
C GLY A 138 -5.77 -4.16 -13.18
N TYR A 139 -5.70 -3.39 -12.10
CA TYR A 139 -4.79 -3.68 -10.99
C TYR A 139 -5.11 -5.02 -10.30
N SER A 140 -6.37 -5.36 -10.06
CA SER A 140 -6.76 -6.65 -9.49
C SER A 140 -6.41 -7.81 -10.43
N LEU A 141 -6.65 -7.66 -11.74
CA LEU A 141 -6.26 -8.63 -12.77
C LEU A 141 -4.73 -8.80 -12.88
N PHE A 142 -3.95 -7.79 -12.53
CA PHE A 142 -2.49 -7.86 -12.44
C PHE A 142 -2.05 -8.45 -11.10
N ALA A 143 -2.45 -7.85 -9.99
CA ALA A 143 -1.86 -8.07 -8.67
C ALA A 143 -2.17 -9.46 -8.09
N VAL A 144 -3.39 -9.97 -8.25
CA VAL A 144 -3.81 -11.28 -7.71
C VAL A 144 -3.07 -12.42 -8.40
N PRO A 145 -3.05 -12.53 -9.75
CA PRO A 145 -2.26 -13.56 -10.43
C PRO A 145 -0.75 -13.38 -10.24
N TYR A 146 -0.27 -12.14 -10.14
CA TYR A 146 1.15 -11.84 -9.90
C TYR A 146 1.62 -12.38 -8.55
N LEU A 147 0.88 -12.15 -7.48
CA LEU A 147 1.23 -12.64 -6.15
C LEU A 147 1.20 -14.16 -6.07
N THR A 148 0.19 -14.79 -6.64
CA THR A 148 0.04 -16.26 -6.67
C THR A 148 1.10 -16.93 -7.53
N MET A 149 1.56 -16.27 -8.61
CA MET A 149 2.60 -16.81 -9.49
C MET A 149 3.90 -17.12 -8.73
N ALA A 150 4.25 -16.35 -7.69
CA ALA A 150 5.44 -16.62 -6.90
C ALA A 150 5.46 -17.99 -6.25
N THR A 151 4.31 -18.48 -5.78
CA THR A 151 4.17 -19.81 -5.17
C THR A 151 4.20 -20.92 -6.21
N GLU A 152 3.83 -20.63 -7.46
CA GLU A 152 3.82 -21.58 -8.57
C GLU A 152 5.19 -21.69 -9.30
N MET A 153 6.08 -20.68 -9.12
CA MET A 153 7.38 -20.63 -9.80
C MET A 153 8.38 -21.65 -9.25
N SER A 154 8.30 -22.01 -7.98
CA SER A 154 9.22 -22.97 -7.36
C SER A 154 8.54 -23.77 -6.27
N ASP A 155 8.90 -25.07 -6.15
CA ASP A 155 8.50 -25.94 -5.05
C ASP A 155 9.44 -25.81 -3.84
N ASN A 156 10.62 -25.19 -4.02
CA ASN A 156 11.62 -25.01 -2.97
C ASN A 156 11.29 -23.78 -2.12
N PRO A 157 11.09 -23.91 -0.78
CA PRO A 157 10.80 -22.80 0.12
C PRO A 157 11.87 -21.70 0.13
N ASP A 158 13.16 -22.08 0.05
CA ASP A 158 14.28 -21.13 0.04
C ASP A 158 14.28 -20.29 -1.24
N GLU A 159 13.95 -20.91 -2.37
CA GLU A 159 13.83 -20.23 -3.65
C GLU A 159 12.64 -19.29 -3.68
N ARG A 160 11.49 -19.68 -3.12
CA ARG A 160 10.34 -18.79 -2.93
C ARG A 160 10.71 -17.56 -2.07
N THR A 161 11.46 -17.76 -1.00
CA THR A 161 11.97 -16.68 -0.16
C THR A 161 12.86 -15.74 -0.97
N THR A 162 13.72 -16.27 -1.82
CA THR A 162 14.57 -15.47 -2.72
C THR A 162 13.73 -14.66 -3.71
N ILE A 163 12.73 -15.26 -4.36
CA ILE A 163 11.80 -14.58 -5.28
C ILE A 163 11.10 -13.40 -4.56
N MET A 164 10.59 -13.65 -3.35
CA MET A 164 9.93 -12.62 -2.55
C MET A 164 10.89 -11.50 -2.09
N SER A 165 12.17 -11.80 -1.87
CA SER A 165 13.17 -10.79 -1.53
C SER A 165 13.39 -9.81 -2.69
N PHE A 166 13.51 -10.30 -3.94
CA PHE A 166 13.58 -9.45 -5.13
C PHE A 166 12.32 -8.59 -5.30
N ARG A 167 11.13 -9.17 -5.06
CA ARG A 167 9.87 -8.43 -5.07
C ARG A 167 9.85 -7.32 -4.02
N ASN A 168 10.29 -7.60 -2.78
CA ASN A 168 10.30 -6.61 -1.70
C ASN A 168 11.32 -5.49 -1.95
N ALA A 169 12.47 -5.79 -2.52
CA ALA A 169 13.41 -4.76 -2.96
C ALA A 169 12.79 -3.84 -4.02
N ALA A 170 12.11 -4.41 -5.01
CA ALA A 170 11.40 -3.66 -6.04
C ALA A 170 10.21 -2.85 -5.50
N LEU A 171 9.53 -3.32 -4.43
CA LEU A 171 8.51 -2.57 -3.71
C LEU A 171 9.08 -1.25 -3.16
N SER A 172 10.25 -1.30 -2.53
CA SER A 172 10.89 -0.09 -1.98
C SER A 172 11.24 0.91 -3.08
N VAL A 173 11.74 0.43 -4.24
CA VAL A 173 11.98 1.28 -5.42
C VAL A 173 10.67 1.89 -5.92
N GLY A 174 9.61 1.08 -6.03
CA GLY A 174 8.28 1.53 -6.46
C GLY A 174 7.69 2.60 -5.54
N LEU A 175 7.87 2.46 -4.23
CA LEU A 175 7.43 3.45 -3.24
C LEU A 175 8.12 4.81 -3.45
N VAL A 176 9.44 4.81 -3.68
CA VAL A 176 10.20 6.04 -3.96
C VAL A 176 9.75 6.66 -5.28
N VAL A 177 9.53 5.84 -6.32
CA VAL A 177 9.03 6.34 -7.61
C VAL A 177 7.63 6.93 -7.45
N ALA A 178 6.73 6.24 -6.80
CA ALA A 178 5.35 6.71 -6.60
C ALA A 178 5.25 7.96 -5.73
N GLY A 179 6.05 8.05 -4.67
CA GLY A 179 5.93 9.10 -3.68
C GLY A 179 6.89 10.27 -3.84
N ALA A 180 8.08 10.03 -4.41
CA ALA A 180 9.09 11.08 -4.57
C ALA A 180 9.22 11.58 -6.01
N PHE A 181 9.28 10.67 -7.00
CA PHE A 181 9.44 11.10 -8.38
C PHE A 181 8.15 11.69 -8.97
N ALA A 182 6.98 11.18 -8.60
CA ALA A 182 5.70 11.67 -9.11
C ALA A 182 5.51 13.18 -8.84
N PRO A 183 5.59 13.68 -7.59
CA PRO A 183 5.50 15.12 -7.32
C PRO A 183 6.63 15.93 -7.97
N LYS A 184 7.85 15.36 -8.04
CA LYS A 184 8.99 16.04 -8.69
C LYS A 184 8.79 16.29 -10.18
N ILE A 185 8.12 15.36 -10.89
CA ILE A 185 7.78 15.57 -12.31
C ILE A 185 6.84 16.76 -12.44
N VAL A 186 5.82 16.85 -11.59
CA VAL A 186 4.89 17.98 -11.58
C VAL A 186 5.62 19.28 -11.29
N ALA A 187 6.48 19.33 -10.25
CA ALA A 187 7.29 20.48 -9.92
C ALA A 187 8.16 20.93 -11.10
N TYR A 188 8.92 20.03 -11.69
CA TYR A 188 9.82 20.32 -12.82
C TYR A 188 9.07 20.92 -14.02
N VAL A 189 7.95 20.32 -14.41
CA VAL A 189 7.18 20.81 -15.56
C VAL A 189 6.52 22.16 -15.26
N THR A 190 6.08 22.37 -14.02
CA THR A 190 5.38 23.62 -13.65
C THR A 190 6.36 24.78 -13.36
N GLN A 191 7.43 24.53 -12.60
CA GLN A 191 8.33 25.59 -12.13
C GLN A 191 9.49 25.83 -13.09
N ASP A 192 10.16 24.74 -13.57
CA ASP A 192 11.34 24.89 -14.42
C ASP A 192 10.97 25.13 -15.90
N LEU A 193 9.90 24.49 -16.40
CA LEU A 193 9.45 24.65 -17.79
C LEU A 193 8.35 25.73 -17.92
N GLY A 194 7.81 26.26 -16.84
CA GLY A 194 6.79 27.33 -16.85
C GLY A 194 5.43 26.88 -17.40
N ALA A 195 5.15 25.58 -17.44
CA ALA A 195 3.87 25.07 -17.89
C ALA A 195 2.79 25.14 -16.79
N SER A 196 1.51 24.98 -17.17
CA SER A 196 0.44 24.92 -16.17
C SER A 196 0.56 23.67 -15.29
N PRO A 197 0.08 23.69 -14.04
CA PRO A 197 0.06 22.52 -13.17
C PRO A 197 -0.64 21.31 -13.81
N ARG A 198 -1.70 21.53 -14.58
CA ARG A 198 -2.42 20.48 -15.32
C ARG A 198 -1.48 19.73 -16.27
N VAL A 199 -0.66 20.45 -17.04
CA VAL A 199 0.36 19.85 -17.92
C VAL A 199 1.39 19.06 -17.11
N GLY A 200 1.77 19.54 -15.92
CA GLY A 200 2.65 18.82 -15.01
C GLY A 200 2.09 17.44 -14.61
N TYR A 201 0.82 17.37 -14.28
CA TYR A 201 0.15 16.11 -13.97
C TYR A 201 -0.02 15.19 -15.20
N GLU A 202 -0.26 15.76 -16.38
CA GLU A 202 -0.30 15.00 -17.63
C GLU A 202 1.06 14.33 -17.92
N TRP A 203 2.16 15.07 -17.80
CA TRP A 203 3.51 14.53 -17.94
C TRP A 203 3.81 13.43 -16.91
N MET A 204 3.39 13.63 -15.66
CA MET A 204 3.47 12.60 -14.63
C MET A 204 2.66 11.36 -15.03
N GLY A 205 1.42 11.55 -15.50
CA GLY A 205 0.55 10.47 -15.96
C GLY A 205 1.17 9.64 -17.07
N TRP A 206 1.69 10.30 -18.11
CA TRP A 206 2.36 9.61 -19.24
C TRP A 206 3.64 8.91 -18.82
N SER A 207 4.52 9.57 -18.06
CA SER A 207 5.82 9.01 -17.67
C SER A 207 5.65 7.80 -16.73
N LEU A 208 4.83 7.91 -15.71
CA LEU A 208 4.58 6.79 -14.79
C LEU A 208 3.72 5.69 -15.43
N GLY A 209 2.76 6.04 -16.29
CA GLY A 209 2.02 5.08 -17.11
C GLY A 209 2.93 4.25 -18.00
N ALA A 210 3.93 4.88 -18.63
CA ALA A 210 4.95 4.17 -19.40
C ALA A 210 5.79 3.24 -18.52
N VAL A 211 6.20 3.68 -17.30
CA VAL A 211 6.93 2.82 -16.35
C VAL A 211 6.10 1.60 -15.96
N ILE A 212 4.80 1.78 -15.67
CA ILE A 212 3.88 0.69 -15.34
C ILE A 212 3.77 -0.30 -16.51
N ALA A 213 3.57 0.20 -17.74
CA ALA A 213 3.47 -0.63 -18.93
C ALA A 213 4.77 -1.41 -19.18
N LEU A 214 5.93 -0.75 -19.10
CA LEU A 214 7.24 -1.39 -19.25
C LEU A 214 7.48 -2.45 -18.18
N ALA A 215 7.19 -2.17 -16.91
CA ALA A 215 7.30 -3.14 -15.83
C ALA A 215 6.40 -4.36 -16.07
N THR A 216 5.17 -4.14 -16.54
CA THR A 216 4.21 -5.19 -16.88
C THR A 216 4.72 -6.09 -18.01
N VAL A 217 5.21 -5.50 -19.11
CA VAL A 217 5.80 -6.25 -20.23
C VAL A 217 7.04 -7.01 -19.78
N TRP A 218 7.86 -6.38 -18.93
CA TRP A 218 9.07 -7.02 -18.39
C TRP A 218 8.75 -8.25 -17.54
N VAL A 219 7.76 -8.17 -16.65
CA VAL A 219 7.29 -9.34 -15.89
C VAL A 219 6.82 -10.44 -16.82
N PHE A 220 5.97 -10.10 -17.79
CA PHE A 220 5.47 -11.06 -18.75
C PHE A 220 6.60 -11.77 -19.52
N ALA A 221 7.61 -11.03 -19.98
CA ALA A 221 8.76 -11.59 -20.71
C ALA A 221 9.71 -12.36 -19.75
N GLY A 222 10.07 -11.75 -18.61
CA GLY A 222 11.05 -12.29 -17.67
C GLY A 222 10.61 -13.57 -16.97
N THR A 223 9.31 -13.79 -16.83
CA THR A 223 8.74 -15.01 -16.21
C THR A 223 8.38 -16.09 -17.22
N ALA A 224 8.74 -15.95 -18.49
CA ALA A 224 8.40 -16.92 -19.54
C ALA A 224 8.90 -18.34 -19.27
N ARG A 225 10.05 -18.47 -18.60
CA ARG A 225 10.68 -19.77 -18.26
C ARG A 225 10.17 -20.40 -16.96
N ALA A 226 9.40 -19.65 -16.19
CA ALA A 226 8.81 -20.09 -14.92
C ALA A 226 7.33 -20.48 -15.08
N ALA A 227 6.91 -20.94 -16.25
CA ALA A 227 5.53 -21.30 -16.56
C ALA A 227 5.02 -22.36 -15.57
N GLY A 228 4.05 -21.95 -14.75
CA GLY A 228 3.68 -22.60 -13.52
C GLY A 228 3.10 -23.99 -13.65
N ARG A 229 3.37 -24.78 -12.62
CA ARG A 229 2.66 -26.03 -12.32
C ARG A 229 1.29 -25.68 -11.71
N ALA A 230 0.26 -26.38 -12.16
CA ALA A 230 -1.08 -26.23 -11.61
C ALA A 230 -1.12 -26.83 -10.20
N VAL A 231 -1.02 -26.02 -9.16
CA VAL A 231 -1.38 -26.43 -7.80
C VAL A 231 -2.87 -26.13 -7.64
N GLY A 232 -3.69 -27.16 -7.70
CA GLY A 232 -5.14 -27.04 -7.57
C GLY A 232 -5.57 -26.92 -6.12
N GLU A 233 -5.43 -25.76 -5.50
CA GLU A 233 -6.18 -25.46 -4.28
C GLU A 233 -7.59 -24.99 -4.65
N LYS A 234 -8.60 -25.65 -4.09
CA LYS A 234 -9.99 -25.19 -4.22
C LYS A 234 -10.13 -23.85 -3.49
N SER A 235 -10.38 -22.80 -4.23
CA SER A 235 -10.72 -21.50 -3.63
C SER A 235 -12.05 -21.62 -2.88
N VAL A 236 -12.03 -21.27 -1.61
CA VAL A 236 -13.23 -21.21 -0.75
C VAL A 236 -14.03 -19.96 -1.15
N GLY A 237 -15.36 -20.10 -1.24
CA GLY A 237 -16.23 -18.95 -1.58
C GLY A 237 -16.14 -17.81 -0.55
N LEU A 238 -16.35 -16.56 -1.01
CA LEU A 238 -16.20 -15.35 -0.17
C LEU A 238 -17.03 -15.41 1.13
N LEU A 239 -18.27 -15.85 1.05
CA LEU A 239 -19.15 -15.98 2.22
C LEU A 239 -18.61 -17.00 3.24
N GLU A 240 -18.03 -18.09 2.76
CA GLU A 240 -17.43 -19.08 3.61
C GLU A 240 -16.13 -18.58 4.24
N GLN A 241 -15.32 -17.81 3.50
CA GLN A 241 -14.16 -17.11 4.05
C GLN A 241 -14.54 -16.17 5.21
N ILE A 242 -15.58 -15.39 5.03
CA ILE A 242 -16.09 -14.48 6.08
C ILE A 242 -16.54 -15.29 7.30
N ARG A 243 -17.32 -16.38 7.11
CA ARG A 243 -17.77 -17.22 8.21
C ARG A 243 -16.62 -17.83 9.01
N ILE A 244 -15.58 -18.28 8.31
CA ILE A 244 -14.34 -18.80 8.90
C ILE A 244 -13.66 -17.74 9.77
N ALA A 245 -13.52 -16.52 9.24
CA ALA A 245 -12.87 -15.42 9.94
C ALA A 245 -13.60 -15.04 11.24
N TRP A 246 -14.94 -14.99 11.22
CA TRP A 246 -15.74 -14.67 12.42
C TRP A 246 -15.65 -15.74 13.51
N ALA A 247 -15.36 -16.97 13.19
CA ALA A 247 -15.17 -18.04 14.16
C ALA A 247 -13.84 -17.92 14.94
N ASN A 248 -12.84 -17.24 14.37
CA ASN A 248 -11.53 -17.04 14.98
C ASN A 248 -11.51 -15.73 15.77
N LYS A 249 -11.77 -15.78 17.10
CA LYS A 249 -11.80 -14.60 17.97
C LYS A 249 -10.52 -13.76 17.94
N PRO A 250 -9.28 -14.31 18.05
CA PRO A 250 -8.06 -13.55 17.89
C PRO A 250 -7.99 -12.79 16.57
N PHE A 251 -8.42 -13.41 15.46
CA PHE A 251 -8.46 -12.78 14.14
C PHE A 251 -9.44 -11.61 14.10
N VAL A 252 -10.64 -11.76 14.65
CA VAL A 252 -11.64 -10.67 14.71
C VAL A 252 -11.11 -9.48 15.48
N ILE A 253 -10.43 -9.70 16.62
CA ILE A 253 -9.83 -8.62 17.41
C ILE A 253 -8.75 -7.90 16.60
N LEU A 254 -7.86 -8.65 15.95
CA LEU A 254 -6.79 -8.09 15.12
C LEU A 254 -7.36 -7.26 13.97
N ILE A 255 -8.32 -7.79 13.21
CA ILE A 255 -8.95 -7.11 12.07
C ILE A 255 -9.70 -5.84 12.51
N THR A 256 -10.41 -5.90 13.65
CA THR A 256 -11.12 -4.72 14.17
C THR A 256 -10.15 -3.62 14.60
N ALA A 257 -9.00 -3.96 15.16
CA ALA A 257 -7.95 -2.98 15.45
C ALA A 257 -7.34 -2.42 14.15
N ASN A 258 -7.07 -3.29 13.17
CA ASN A 258 -6.43 -2.91 11.92
C ASN A 258 -7.31 -2.02 11.05
N ILE A 259 -8.63 -2.20 10.99
CA ILE A 259 -9.51 -1.31 10.21
C ILE A 259 -9.38 0.14 10.71
N ILE A 260 -9.30 0.35 12.02
CA ILE A 260 -9.12 1.67 12.63
C ILE A 260 -7.76 2.26 12.26
N GLN A 261 -6.70 1.46 12.28
CA GLN A 261 -5.35 1.88 11.92
C GLN A 261 -5.23 2.20 10.43
N TYR A 262 -5.89 1.43 9.55
CA TYR A 262 -5.91 1.71 8.12
C TYR A 262 -6.78 2.92 7.76
N ILE A 263 -7.84 3.22 8.51
CA ILE A 263 -8.56 4.50 8.40
C ILE A 263 -7.61 5.65 8.71
N SER A 264 -6.83 5.55 9.79
CA SER A 264 -5.80 6.52 10.12
C SER A 264 -4.76 6.69 9.01
N ALA A 265 -4.29 5.59 8.42
CA ALA A 265 -3.35 5.62 7.30
C ALA A 265 -3.95 6.31 6.06
N GLY A 266 -5.23 6.04 5.75
CA GLY A 266 -5.95 6.69 4.65
C GLY A 266 -6.07 8.20 4.83
N ILE A 267 -6.32 8.68 6.07
CA ILE A 267 -6.27 10.11 6.40
C ILE A 267 -4.87 10.68 6.15
N GLY A 268 -3.82 9.94 6.54
CA GLY A 268 -2.43 10.34 6.31
C GLY A 268 -2.08 10.45 4.83
N TYR A 269 -2.50 9.48 4.00
CA TYR A 269 -2.26 9.50 2.56
C TYR A 269 -2.97 10.67 1.87
N ALA A 270 -4.28 10.83 2.08
CA ALA A 270 -5.05 11.90 1.46
C ALA A 270 -4.69 13.27 2.02
N GLY A 271 -4.52 13.36 3.35
CA GLY A 271 -4.32 14.62 4.04
C GLY A 271 -2.90 15.19 3.98
N GLY A 272 -1.89 14.38 3.64
CA GLY A 272 -0.49 14.79 3.69
C GLY A 272 -0.18 15.99 2.81
N PHE A 273 -0.66 16.00 1.57
CA PHE A 273 -0.51 17.15 0.68
C PHE A 273 -1.25 18.40 1.19
N PHE A 274 -2.50 18.22 1.63
CA PHE A 274 -3.30 19.36 2.15
C PHE A 274 -2.69 19.93 3.42
N PHE A 275 -2.22 19.09 4.33
CA PHE A 275 -1.55 19.54 5.54
C PHE A 275 -0.29 20.36 5.21
N MET A 276 0.56 19.87 4.30
CA MET A 276 1.79 20.57 3.94
C MET A 276 1.51 21.84 3.13
N ALA A 277 0.63 21.76 2.13
CA ALA A 277 0.30 22.91 1.29
C ALA A 277 -0.41 24.03 2.09
N TYR A 278 -1.48 23.70 2.77
CA TYR A 278 -2.35 24.68 3.44
C TYR A 278 -2.06 24.82 4.94
N GLY A 279 -1.81 23.73 5.65
CA GLY A 279 -1.49 23.74 7.08
C GLY A 279 -0.17 24.45 7.36
N LEU A 280 0.90 24.07 6.66
CA LEU A 280 2.23 24.68 6.78
C LEU A 280 2.43 25.89 5.86
N ARG A 281 1.48 26.22 4.98
CA ARG A 281 1.57 27.31 3.97
C ARG A 281 2.77 27.15 3.04
N LEU A 282 3.01 25.94 2.55
CA LEU A 282 4.10 25.67 1.62
C LEU A 282 3.71 25.93 0.16
N ASP A 283 2.42 26.00 -0.13
CA ASP A 283 1.89 26.21 -1.48
C ASP A 283 2.60 25.26 -2.50
N PHE A 284 3.19 25.78 -3.55
CA PHE A 284 3.93 25.01 -4.55
C PHE A 284 5.20 24.33 -4.02
N GLU A 285 5.81 24.81 -2.93
CA GLU A 285 6.98 24.16 -2.32
C GLU A 285 6.67 22.76 -1.81
N VAL A 286 5.40 22.43 -1.61
CA VAL A 286 4.93 21.09 -1.23
C VAL A 286 5.45 20.00 -2.17
N TYR A 287 5.59 20.27 -3.46
CA TYR A 287 6.11 19.33 -4.46
C TYR A 287 7.61 19.04 -4.30
N HIS A 288 8.35 19.88 -3.60
CA HIS A 288 9.75 19.65 -3.22
C HIS A 288 9.88 19.00 -1.85
N VAL A 289 9.01 19.33 -0.92
CA VAL A 289 9.03 18.84 0.47
C VAL A 289 8.54 17.39 0.56
N ILE A 290 7.44 17.04 -0.08
CA ILE A 290 6.87 15.67 -0.02
C ILE A 290 7.85 14.59 -0.49
N PRO A 291 8.58 14.72 -1.59
CA PRO A 291 9.57 13.73 -1.99
C PRO A 291 10.61 13.42 -0.90
N VAL A 292 11.15 14.46 -0.27
CA VAL A 292 12.13 14.31 0.80
C VAL A 292 11.49 13.65 2.02
N TRP A 293 10.28 14.06 2.39
CA TRP A 293 9.49 13.51 3.48
C TRP A 293 9.26 12.00 3.31
N ILE A 294 8.85 11.55 2.12
CA ILE A 294 8.62 10.13 1.81
C ILE A 294 9.92 9.32 1.85
N ILE A 295 11.01 9.88 1.31
CA ILE A 295 12.32 9.21 1.34
C ILE A 295 12.78 9.02 2.79
N ILE A 296 12.65 10.03 3.64
CA ILE A 296 13.01 9.94 5.05
C ILE A 296 12.18 8.87 5.76
N ILE A 297 10.85 8.85 5.55
CA ILE A 297 9.96 7.81 6.10
C ILE A 297 10.41 6.41 5.66
N ALA A 298 10.67 6.22 4.36
CA ALA A 298 11.07 4.93 3.81
C ALA A 298 12.41 4.45 4.40
N LEU A 299 13.42 5.33 4.43
CA LEU A 299 14.74 5.00 4.97
C LEU A 299 14.66 4.71 6.47
N ALA A 300 13.94 5.51 7.24
CA ALA A 300 13.77 5.31 8.67
C ALA A 300 13.01 4.00 8.97
N SER A 301 11.99 3.67 8.17
CA SER A 301 11.27 2.40 8.29
C SER A 301 12.19 1.20 8.07
N ILE A 302 13.01 1.22 7.01
CA ILE A 302 13.97 0.14 6.73
C ILE A 302 15.02 0.03 7.83
N ALA A 303 15.62 1.16 8.24
CA ALA A 303 16.66 1.20 9.26
C ALA A 303 16.17 0.74 10.65
N SER A 304 14.88 0.89 10.94
CA SER A 304 14.29 0.47 12.21
C SER A 304 14.05 -1.04 12.32
N MET A 305 13.99 -1.79 11.21
CA MET A 305 13.62 -3.21 11.21
C MET A 305 14.45 -4.08 12.14
N PRO A 306 15.82 -4.00 12.18
CA PRO A 306 16.61 -4.82 13.10
C PRO A 306 16.29 -4.53 14.58
N LEU A 307 16.10 -3.24 14.93
CA LEU A 307 15.74 -2.83 16.28
C LEU A 307 14.35 -3.37 16.68
N LEU A 308 13.39 -3.31 15.79
CA LEU A 308 12.02 -3.77 16.02
C LEU A 308 11.96 -5.29 16.19
N VAL A 309 12.72 -6.04 15.37
CA VAL A 309 12.82 -7.49 15.48
C VAL A 309 13.48 -7.88 16.84
N TRP A 310 14.56 -7.20 17.22
CA TRP A 310 15.20 -7.40 18.51
C TRP A 310 14.25 -7.10 19.69
N ALA A 311 13.54 -5.98 19.63
CA ALA A 311 12.57 -5.60 20.65
C ALA A 311 11.42 -6.61 20.76
N ALA A 312 10.89 -7.08 19.61
CA ALA A 312 9.84 -8.09 19.58
C ALA A 312 10.29 -9.44 20.20
N ALA A 313 11.52 -9.86 19.94
CA ALA A 313 12.09 -11.06 20.52
C ALA A 313 12.26 -10.95 22.06
N ARG A 314 12.63 -9.75 22.55
CA ARG A 314 12.90 -9.52 23.98
C ARG A 314 11.65 -9.22 24.80
N TYR A 315 10.72 -8.42 24.27
CA TYR A 315 9.57 -7.90 25.02
C TYR A 315 8.24 -8.51 24.58
N GLY A 316 8.24 -9.26 23.49
CA GLY A 316 7.04 -9.87 22.90
C GLY A 316 6.38 -8.96 21.85
N LYS A 317 5.88 -9.58 20.76
CA LYS A 317 5.32 -8.92 19.57
C LYS A 317 4.19 -7.95 19.90
N MET A 318 3.21 -8.39 20.69
CA MET A 318 2.02 -7.58 21.03
C MET A 318 2.37 -6.34 21.87
N ARG A 319 3.38 -6.43 22.73
CA ARG A 319 3.81 -5.31 23.55
C ARG A 319 4.53 -4.26 22.70
N VAL A 320 5.42 -4.70 21.80
CA VAL A 320 6.10 -3.82 20.84
C VAL A 320 5.11 -3.19 19.88
N TYR A 321 4.12 -3.94 19.41
CA TYR A 321 3.04 -3.42 18.58
C TYR A 321 2.34 -2.21 19.23
N LYS A 322 1.89 -2.37 20.48
CA LYS A 322 1.24 -1.30 21.24
C LYS A 322 2.16 -0.09 21.46
N TRP A 323 3.45 -0.33 21.76
CA TRP A 323 4.42 0.76 21.87
C TRP A 323 4.56 1.55 20.57
N CYS A 324 4.66 0.88 19.43
CA CYS A 324 4.73 1.56 18.14
C CYS A 324 3.51 2.44 17.87
N LEU A 325 2.30 1.99 18.24
CA LEU A 325 1.07 2.77 18.09
C LEU A 325 1.08 4.03 18.96
N VAL A 326 1.48 3.92 20.23
CA VAL A 326 1.59 5.08 21.13
C VAL A 326 2.67 6.06 20.66
N LEU A 327 3.84 5.54 20.33
CA LEU A 327 4.96 6.36 19.90
C LEU A 327 4.70 7.04 18.55
N TYR A 328 3.97 6.38 17.63
CA TYR A 328 3.46 7.02 16.42
C TYR A 328 2.52 8.18 16.76
N ALA A 329 1.53 7.96 17.62
CA ALA A 329 0.57 8.99 18.02
C ALA A 329 1.25 10.20 18.70
N LEU A 330 2.31 9.96 19.46
CA LEU A 330 3.11 11.02 20.09
C LEU A 330 4.01 11.74 19.07
N SER A 331 4.58 10.99 18.11
CA SER A 331 5.55 11.55 17.14
C SER A 331 4.92 12.53 16.15
N ILE A 332 3.62 12.47 15.90
CA ILE A 332 2.93 13.41 15.01
C ILE A 332 2.50 14.71 15.71
N GLN A 333 2.51 14.77 17.06
CA GLN A 333 2.08 15.98 17.78
C GLN A 333 2.97 17.21 17.53
N PRO A 334 4.30 17.10 17.37
CA PRO A 334 5.14 18.27 17.11
C PRO A 334 4.82 18.99 15.78
N TYR A 335 3.97 18.42 14.90
CA TYR A 335 3.49 19.14 13.71
C TYR A 335 2.75 20.45 14.04
N TRP A 336 2.21 20.60 15.27
CA TRP A 336 1.64 21.87 15.73
C TRP A 336 2.65 23.03 15.75
N PHE A 337 3.94 22.72 15.88
CA PHE A 337 5.02 23.71 15.94
C PHE A 337 5.77 23.82 14.61
N ALA A 338 5.41 23.02 13.60
CA ALA A 338 6.04 23.08 12.30
C ALA A 338 5.51 24.26 11.48
N THR A 339 6.41 24.95 10.82
CA THR A 339 6.13 26.08 9.91
C THR A 339 6.97 25.93 8.66
N ALA A 340 6.71 26.74 7.63
CA ALA A 340 7.53 26.77 6.42
C ALA A 340 9.01 27.05 6.72
N ASP A 341 9.31 27.87 7.74
CA ASP A 341 10.68 28.21 8.15
C ASP A 341 11.36 27.13 9.01
N SER A 342 10.59 26.17 9.52
CA SER A 342 11.08 25.13 10.44
C SER A 342 10.93 23.71 9.88
N LEU A 343 11.26 23.49 8.61
CA LEU A 343 11.15 22.18 7.93
C LEU A 343 11.96 21.07 8.61
N TRP A 344 12.98 21.41 9.40
CA TRP A 344 13.72 20.41 10.18
C TRP A 344 12.81 19.62 11.16
N ILE A 345 11.75 20.27 11.68
CA ILE A 345 10.74 19.61 12.51
C ILE A 345 10.00 18.57 11.67
N VAL A 346 9.61 18.90 10.43
CA VAL A 346 8.95 18.00 9.49
C VAL A 346 9.82 16.77 9.19
N TRP A 347 11.15 16.99 9.02
CA TRP A 347 12.09 15.87 8.78
C TRP A 347 12.26 14.97 9.99
N LEU A 348 12.33 15.55 11.19
CA LEU A 348 12.42 14.77 12.43
C LEU A 348 11.17 13.92 12.64
N ILE A 349 9.99 14.51 12.41
CA ILE A 349 8.70 13.79 12.51
C ILE A 349 8.62 12.70 11.44
N ALA A 350 9.05 12.98 10.21
CA ALA A 350 9.11 11.98 9.13
C ALA A 350 9.95 10.75 9.52
N ALA A 351 11.11 10.97 10.14
CA ALA A 351 11.95 9.88 10.63
C ALA A 351 11.25 9.07 11.74
N ALA A 352 10.61 9.75 12.68
CA ALA A 352 9.87 9.10 13.76
C ALA A 352 8.63 8.33 13.22
N ILE A 353 7.89 8.92 12.27
CA ILE A 353 6.79 8.23 11.57
C ILE A 353 7.32 6.98 10.88
N GLY A 354 8.42 7.07 10.13
CA GLY A 354 9.00 5.92 9.43
C GLY A 354 9.33 4.78 10.39
N LEU A 355 9.97 5.09 11.52
CA LEU A 355 10.34 4.11 12.55
C LEU A 355 9.10 3.42 13.14
N PHE A 356 8.10 4.17 13.60
CA PHE A 356 6.98 3.60 14.34
C PHE A 356 5.89 3.04 13.41
N ASN A 357 5.67 3.64 12.25
CA ASN A 357 4.77 3.12 11.21
C ASN A 357 5.30 1.79 10.65
N GLY A 358 6.60 1.71 10.33
CA GLY A 358 7.23 0.45 9.94
C GLY A 358 7.08 -0.62 11.02
N GLY A 359 7.17 -0.21 12.31
CA GLY A 359 7.01 -1.09 13.46
C GLY A 359 5.61 -1.66 13.59
N PHE A 360 4.57 -0.84 13.52
CA PHE A 360 3.22 -1.37 13.65
C PHE A 360 2.83 -2.25 12.47
N ILE A 361 3.24 -1.92 11.24
CA ILE A 361 3.01 -2.77 10.06
C ILE A 361 3.69 -4.13 10.23
N LEU A 362 4.98 -4.16 10.62
CA LEU A 362 5.72 -5.39 10.84
C LEU A 362 5.07 -6.26 11.91
N MET A 363 4.69 -5.65 13.05
CA MET A 363 4.07 -6.39 14.15
C MET A 363 2.67 -6.87 13.79
N SER A 364 1.87 -6.08 13.07
CA SER A 364 0.54 -6.49 12.60
C SER A 364 0.61 -7.73 11.71
N PHE A 365 1.54 -7.77 10.75
CA PHE A 365 1.75 -8.96 9.91
C PHE A 365 2.28 -10.15 10.72
N SER A 366 3.17 -9.93 11.69
CA SER A 366 3.69 -10.98 12.55
C SER A 366 2.59 -11.58 13.45
N VAL A 367 1.70 -10.75 13.99
CA VAL A 367 0.55 -11.21 14.79
C VAL A 367 -0.48 -11.90 13.90
N LEU A 368 -0.66 -11.47 12.65
CA LEU A 368 -1.51 -12.17 11.67
C LEU A 368 -1.00 -13.59 11.44
N THR A 369 0.31 -13.80 11.24
CA THR A 369 0.86 -15.15 11.03
C THR A 369 0.66 -16.04 12.25
N ASP A 370 0.79 -15.51 13.46
CA ASP A 370 0.51 -16.24 14.70
C ASP A 370 -0.98 -16.63 14.78
N THR A 371 -1.88 -15.72 14.43
CA THR A 371 -3.33 -15.95 14.43
C THR A 371 -3.75 -17.00 13.41
N VAL A 372 -3.11 -17.02 12.23
CA VAL A 372 -3.32 -18.03 11.18
C VAL A 372 -2.82 -19.41 11.65
N THR A 373 -1.67 -19.44 12.32
CA THR A 373 -1.12 -20.68 12.89
C THR A 373 -2.06 -21.25 13.96
N TYR A 374 -2.58 -20.39 14.83
CA TYR A 374 -3.58 -20.77 15.83
C TYR A 374 -4.85 -21.35 15.19
N ASP A 375 -5.37 -20.70 14.12
CA ASP A 375 -6.53 -21.23 13.39
C ASP A 375 -6.28 -22.65 12.85
N ARG A 376 -5.10 -22.91 12.29
CA ARG A 376 -4.70 -24.24 11.79
C ARG A 376 -4.62 -25.26 12.90
N ILE A 377 -4.10 -24.91 14.08
CA ILE A 377 -4.02 -25.81 15.25
C ILE A 377 -5.43 -26.18 15.72
N CYS A 378 -6.32 -25.17 15.87
CA CYS A 378 -7.68 -25.40 16.39
C CYS A 378 -8.61 -26.09 15.39
N SER A 379 -8.48 -25.81 14.09
CA SER A 379 -9.39 -26.34 13.07
C SER A 379 -8.89 -27.57 12.34
N GLY A 380 -7.59 -27.88 12.41
CA GLY A 380 -6.94 -28.93 11.62
C GLY A 380 -6.88 -28.65 10.12
N ILE A 381 -7.32 -27.47 9.66
CA ILE A 381 -7.42 -27.12 8.25
C ILE A 381 -6.58 -25.86 7.98
N SER A 382 -5.77 -25.85 6.91
CA SER A 382 -5.07 -24.65 6.48
C SER A 382 -6.04 -23.68 5.79
N ARG A 383 -6.27 -22.53 6.40
CA ARG A 383 -7.15 -21.44 5.90
C ARG A 383 -6.40 -20.14 5.69
N GLU A 384 -5.09 -20.24 5.53
CA GLU A 384 -4.15 -19.10 5.44
C GLU A 384 -4.55 -18.11 4.33
N GLY A 385 -4.95 -18.63 3.16
CA GLY A 385 -5.38 -17.82 2.03
C GLY A 385 -6.64 -16.99 2.32
N ALA A 386 -7.63 -17.58 3.01
CA ALA A 386 -8.87 -16.89 3.36
C ALA A 386 -8.63 -15.73 4.35
N LEU A 387 -7.89 -16.00 5.43
CA LEU A 387 -7.59 -15.00 6.45
C LEU A 387 -6.72 -13.87 5.91
N SER A 388 -5.71 -14.19 5.09
CA SER A 388 -4.85 -13.20 4.43
C SER A 388 -5.61 -12.34 3.42
N SER A 389 -6.58 -12.91 2.70
CA SER A 389 -7.44 -12.17 1.77
C SER A 389 -8.31 -11.15 2.49
N ILE A 390 -8.91 -11.53 3.62
CA ILE A 390 -9.73 -10.62 4.45
C ILE A 390 -8.85 -9.51 5.03
N TYR A 391 -7.66 -9.84 5.53
CA TYR A 391 -6.71 -8.84 6.02
C TYR A 391 -6.36 -7.80 4.94
N SER A 392 -6.08 -8.26 3.71
CA SER A 392 -5.80 -7.37 2.58
C SER A 392 -7.01 -6.53 2.15
N ALA A 393 -8.23 -7.08 2.23
CA ALA A 393 -9.46 -6.33 1.97
C ALA A 393 -9.67 -5.22 3.01
N VAL A 394 -9.40 -5.52 4.29
CA VAL A 394 -9.49 -4.55 5.40
C VAL A 394 -8.49 -3.40 5.22
N ASP A 395 -7.25 -3.67 4.78
CA ASP A 395 -6.27 -2.63 4.43
C ASP A 395 -6.83 -1.67 3.37
N LYS A 396 -7.35 -2.22 2.26
CA LYS A 396 -7.87 -1.43 1.15
C LYS A 396 -9.10 -0.61 1.53
N VAL A 397 -10.05 -1.23 2.23
CA VAL A 397 -11.29 -0.58 2.68
C VAL A 397 -11.01 0.48 3.73
N GLY A 398 -10.15 0.19 4.72
CA GLY A 398 -9.77 1.15 5.76
C GLY A 398 -9.11 2.39 5.18
N ASN A 399 -8.13 2.22 4.29
CA ASN A 399 -7.48 3.34 3.61
C ASN A 399 -8.48 4.17 2.79
N ALA A 400 -9.42 3.52 2.09
CA ALA A 400 -10.44 4.22 1.30
C ALA A 400 -11.37 5.05 2.18
N ILE A 401 -11.85 4.47 3.28
CA ILE A 401 -12.71 5.18 4.24
C ILE A 401 -11.96 6.37 4.83
N GLY A 402 -10.70 6.20 5.23
CA GLY A 402 -9.89 7.28 5.78
C GLY A 402 -9.69 8.44 4.80
N SER A 403 -9.36 8.14 3.55
CA SER A 403 -9.20 9.16 2.51
C SER A 403 -10.51 9.88 2.20
N ALA A 404 -11.61 9.14 2.07
CA ALA A 404 -12.93 9.72 1.81
C ALA A 404 -13.43 10.55 2.99
N LEU A 405 -13.19 10.11 4.24
CA LEU A 405 -13.53 10.84 5.44
C LEU A 405 -12.79 12.17 5.52
N PHE A 406 -11.48 12.18 5.20
CA PHE A 406 -10.71 13.42 5.15
C PHE A 406 -11.30 14.42 4.13
N LEU A 407 -11.60 13.96 2.93
CA LEU A 407 -12.18 14.81 1.87
C LEU A 407 -13.60 15.27 2.20
N ALA A 408 -14.41 14.43 2.83
CA ALA A 408 -15.75 14.81 3.30
C ALA A 408 -15.67 15.92 4.35
N VAL A 409 -14.70 15.85 5.27
CA VAL A 409 -14.48 16.91 6.25
C VAL A 409 -14.05 18.21 5.56
N LEU A 410 -13.17 18.18 4.55
CA LEU A 410 -12.80 19.37 3.78
C LEU A 410 -14.02 20.06 3.18
N SER A 411 -14.95 19.30 2.58
CA SER A 411 -16.19 19.86 2.03
C SER A 411 -17.07 20.48 3.11
N ILE A 412 -17.21 19.84 4.28
CA ILE A 412 -18.05 20.34 5.38
C ILE A 412 -17.52 21.66 5.97
N ILE A 413 -16.19 21.79 6.06
CA ILE A 413 -15.55 22.98 6.64
C ILE A 413 -15.44 24.14 5.65
N GLY A 414 -15.92 23.97 4.41
CA GLY A 414 -15.91 25.01 3.39
C GLY A 414 -14.54 25.24 2.75
N PHE A 415 -13.78 24.15 2.51
CA PHE A 415 -12.54 24.22 1.75
C PHE A 415 -12.80 24.78 0.35
N VAL A 416 -11.99 25.73 -0.08
CA VAL A 416 -12.09 26.38 -1.40
C VAL A 416 -11.23 25.60 -2.39
N GLU A 417 -11.89 24.98 -3.36
CA GLU A 417 -11.24 24.26 -4.45
C GLU A 417 -10.68 25.23 -5.51
N SER A 418 -9.75 24.74 -6.32
CA SER A 418 -9.19 25.44 -7.47
C SER A 418 -9.30 24.58 -8.72
N ALA A 419 -9.39 25.21 -9.89
CA ALA A 419 -9.46 24.52 -11.18
C ALA A 419 -8.25 24.79 -12.08
N ASP A 420 -7.30 25.60 -11.61
CA ASP A 420 -6.10 26.02 -12.35
C ASP A 420 -4.78 25.50 -11.76
N GLY A 421 -4.89 24.72 -10.66
CA GLY A 421 -3.72 24.19 -9.93
C GLY A 421 -3.09 25.21 -8.99
N SER A 422 -3.71 26.36 -8.76
CA SER A 422 -3.30 27.30 -7.71
C SER A 422 -3.66 26.75 -6.32
N PHE A 423 -3.03 27.32 -5.30
CA PHE A 423 -3.37 27.05 -3.90
C PHE A 423 -4.07 28.29 -3.33
N PRO A 424 -5.41 28.39 -3.44
CA PRO A 424 -6.15 29.54 -2.94
C PRO A 424 -5.99 29.65 -1.41
N GLU A 425 -5.95 30.89 -0.92
CA GLU A 425 -5.91 31.13 0.52
C GLU A 425 -7.16 30.58 1.18
N GLN A 426 -6.95 29.74 2.19
CA GLN A 426 -8.02 29.18 3.01
C GLN A 426 -8.20 30.03 4.26
N THR A 427 -9.43 30.06 4.78
CA THR A 427 -9.69 30.72 6.07
C THR A 427 -8.88 30.06 7.19
N ASP A 428 -8.57 30.80 8.24
CA ASP A 428 -7.84 30.25 9.39
C ASP A 428 -8.60 29.10 10.06
N GLU A 429 -9.92 29.11 10.00
CA GLU A 429 -10.77 28.02 10.51
C GLU A 429 -10.55 26.73 9.69
N VAL A 430 -10.62 26.81 8.37
CA VAL A 430 -10.36 25.67 7.47
C VAL A 430 -8.95 25.09 7.71
N ARG A 431 -7.96 25.96 7.85
CA ARG A 431 -6.58 25.55 8.13
C ARG A 431 -6.45 24.82 9.47
N GLN A 432 -7.08 25.36 10.53
CA GLN A 432 -7.08 24.71 11.83
C GLN A 432 -7.71 23.31 11.77
N TRP A 433 -8.82 23.16 11.06
CA TRP A 433 -9.47 21.86 10.88
C TRP A 433 -8.60 20.87 10.09
N ILE A 434 -7.90 21.33 9.04
CA ILE A 434 -6.93 20.47 8.32
C ILE A 434 -5.85 19.99 9.28
N MET A 435 -5.29 20.87 10.12
CA MET A 435 -4.28 20.49 11.11
C MET A 435 -4.82 19.52 12.16
N ILE A 436 -6.00 19.82 12.74
CA ILE A 436 -6.65 18.97 13.73
C ILE A 436 -6.88 17.54 13.13
N PHE A 437 -7.46 17.50 11.94
CA PHE A 437 -7.83 16.23 11.33
C PHE A 437 -6.61 15.41 10.92
N TYR A 438 -5.53 16.04 10.52
CA TYR A 438 -4.29 15.38 10.16
C TYR A 438 -3.44 14.94 11.36
N ILE A 439 -3.45 15.71 12.47
CA ILE A 439 -2.61 15.45 13.65
C ILE A 439 -3.37 14.65 14.71
N VAL A 440 -4.57 15.14 15.10
CA VAL A 440 -5.26 14.60 16.27
C VAL A 440 -6.02 13.32 15.94
N VAL A 441 -6.74 13.28 14.82
CA VAL A 441 -7.59 12.11 14.49
C VAL A 441 -6.77 10.83 14.31
N PRO A 442 -5.65 10.81 13.55
CA PRO A 442 -4.79 9.64 13.48
C PRO A 442 -4.24 9.19 14.84
N ALA A 443 -3.84 10.13 15.68
CA ALA A 443 -3.36 9.81 17.03
C ALA A 443 -4.43 9.14 17.90
N LEU A 444 -5.66 9.66 17.85
CA LEU A 444 -6.81 9.07 18.57
C LEU A 444 -7.16 7.68 18.03
N LEU A 445 -7.16 7.50 16.72
CA LEU A 445 -7.46 6.21 16.10
C LEU A 445 -6.40 5.15 16.47
N HIS A 446 -5.12 5.49 16.42
CA HIS A 446 -4.04 4.57 16.82
C HIS A 446 -4.14 4.23 18.31
N THR A 447 -4.31 5.23 19.18
CA THR A 447 -4.46 5.02 20.61
C THR A 447 -5.74 4.22 20.93
N GLY A 448 -6.85 4.55 20.26
CA GLY A 448 -8.12 3.82 20.39
C GLY A 448 -8.00 2.34 20.00
N SER A 449 -7.22 2.01 18.96
CA SER A 449 -7.02 0.62 18.56
C SER A 449 -6.34 -0.24 19.63
N ILE A 450 -5.56 0.37 20.55
CA ILE A 450 -4.90 -0.33 21.66
C ILE A 450 -5.92 -0.93 22.63
N PHE A 451 -7.05 -0.26 22.87
CA PHE A 451 -8.11 -0.80 23.75
C PHE A 451 -8.68 -2.11 23.18
N ILE A 452 -8.75 -2.22 21.84
CA ILE A 452 -9.19 -3.44 21.18
C ILE A 452 -8.08 -4.51 21.26
N LEU A 453 -6.84 -4.14 21.00
CA LEU A 453 -5.67 -5.05 21.08
C LEU A 453 -5.40 -5.54 22.51
N ASN A 454 -5.89 -4.85 23.53
CA ASN A 454 -5.81 -5.34 24.91
C ASN A 454 -6.65 -6.60 25.15
N ARG A 455 -7.63 -6.88 24.30
CA ARG A 455 -8.43 -8.12 24.34
C ARG A 455 -7.79 -9.29 23.58
N TYR A 456 -6.64 -9.07 22.95
CA TYR A 456 -5.90 -10.13 22.26
C TYR A 456 -5.02 -10.88 23.26
N HIS A 457 -5.33 -12.16 23.51
CA HIS A 457 -4.69 -12.98 24.56
C HIS A 457 -3.95 -14.21 24.04
N LEU A 458 -3.65 -14.27 22.72
CA LEU A 458 -2.91 -15.40 22.19
C LEU A 458 -1.46 -15.39 22.74
N SER A 459 -1.06 -16.48 23.39
CA SER A 459 0.27 -16.67 23.95
C SER A 459 1.15 -17.56 23.04
N ASN A 460 2.47 -17.55 23.28
CA ASN A 460 3.37 -18.47 22.60
C ASN A 460 3.12 -19.93 22.97
N GLU A 461 2.46 -20.21 24.09
CA GLU A 461 2.11 -21.57 24.51
C GLU A 461 0.96 -22.10 23.66
N ASP A 462 -0.02 -21.28 23.32
CA ASP A 462 -1.14 -21.64 22.44
C ASP A 462 -0.68 -21.98 21.01
N LEU A 463 0.53 -21.56 20.62
CA LEU A 463 1.13 -21.81 19.31
C LEU A 463 2.05 -23.05 19.28
N ARG A 464 2.35 -23.63 20.44
CA ARG A 464 3.10 -24.90 20.51
C ARG A 464 2.13 -26.04 20.24
N VAL A 465 2.29 -26.66 19.08
CA VAL A 465 1.66 -27.94 18.80
C VAL A 465 2.17 -28.95 19.84
N GLU A 466 1.30 -29.73 20.46
CA GLU A 466 1.65 -30.92 21.26
C GLU A 466 2.35 -31.96 20.37
N GLY A 467 3.49 -31.61 19.78
CA GLY A 467 4.31 -32.42 18.91
C GLY A 467 5.47 -33.14 19.63
N ASP A 468 5.60 -32.93 20.95
CA ASP A 468 6.71 -33.46 21.72
C ASP A 468 6.26 -34.43 22.85
N GLN A 469 5.16 -35.16 22.63
CA GLN A 469 4.76 -36.28 23.50
C GLN A 469 5.09 -37.66 22.89
N SER A 470 6.13 -37.73 22.06
CA SER A 470 6.68 -39.02 21.63
C SER A 470 8.21 -38.95 21.56
N GLY A 471 8.82 -38.91 22.72
CA GLY A 471 10.24 -39.09 22.94
C GLY A 471 10.42 -40.23 23.96
#